data_e9481c431e64921b72b34582f3082ac0
#
_entry.id   e9481c431e64921b72b34582f3082ac0
#
_cell.length_a   1.000
_cell.length_b   1.000
_cell.length_c   1.000
_cell.angle_alpha   90.00
_cell.angle_beta   90.00
_cell.angle_gamma   90.00
#
_symmetry.space_group_name_H-M   'P 1'
#
loop_
_entity.id
_entity.type
_entity.pdbx_description
1 polymer ?
#
loop_
_entity_poly.entity_id
_entity_poly.type
_entity_poly.pdbx_seq_one_letter_code
_entity_poly.pdbx_strand_id
1 'polypeptide(L)'
;MGMGAWRGSRRCRWITLAAFAVVALGLAACGSGDFANDPRPPAPIQVGVKVDAERVAISPNNFGAGVVNFAVNNSSKAPIRLEISGPIHSSSNVISPGEPGSMRVQLPKGDYHASVGPGGAQPGSFTVGAERPSSRDKLLLP
;
A
#
# COMPACT_ATOMS: atom_id res chain seq x y z
N MET A 1 -10.48 -32.02 83.35
CA MET A 1 -9.67 -32.84 82.41
C MET A 1 -10.47 -33.03 81.15
N GLY A 2 -10.01 -32.44 80.02
CA GLY A 2 -10.67 -32.58 78.76
C GLY A 2 -9.76 -31.96 77.67
N MET A 3 -8.96 -32.82 77.07
CA MET A 3 -8.02 -32.48 76.04
C MET A 3 -8.77 -32.23 74.72
N GLY A 4 -8.84 -31.01 74.27
CA GLY A 4 -9.38 -30.63 72.96
C GLY A 4 -8.34 -30.87 71.87
N ALA A 5 -8.65 -31.73 70.91
CA ALA A 5 -7.83 -32.07 69.77
C ALA A 5 -7.83 -30.95 68.74
N TRP A 6 -6.70 -30.41 68.47
CA TRP A 6 -6.44 -29.46 67.40
C TRP A 6 -6.46 -30.18 66.01
N ARG A 7 -7.54 -30.03 65.28
CA ARG A 7 -7.55 -30.44 63.86
C ARG A 7 -7.06 -29.27 63.01
N GLY A 8 -5.74 -29.17 62.87
CA GLY A 8 -5.06 -28.21 62.02
C GLY A 8 -5.22 -28.54 60.56
N SER A 9 -5.85 -27.68 59.82
CA SER A 9 -5.46 -27.00 58.57
C SER A 9 -4.79 -27.80 57.44
N ARG A 10 -5.46 -28.83 56.93
CA ARG A 10 -5.12 -29.41 55.64
C ARG A 10 -5.72 -28.58 54.44
N ARG A 11 -6.61 -27.66 54.72
CA ARG A 11 -7.31 -26.87 53.68
C ARG A 11 -6.49 -25.69 53.16
N CYS A 12 -5.53 -25.20 53.93
CA CYS A 12 -4.71 -24.03 53.52
C CYS A 12 -3.63 -24.35 52.49
N ARG A 13 -3.15 -25.61 52.46
CA ARG A 13 -2.10 -26.06 51.52
C ARG A 13 -2.61 -26.24 50.10
N TRP A 14 -3.89 -26.50 49.90
CA TRP A 14 -4.48 -26.67 48.57
C TRP A 14 -4.82 -25.34 47.91
N ILE A 15 -5.14 -24.32 48.70
CA ILE A 15 -5.46 -22.99 48.18
C ILE A 15 -4.21 -22.29 47.64
N THR A 16 -3.06 -22.46 48.31
CA THR A 16 -1.79 -21.87 47.84
C THR A 16 -1.27 -22.52 46.55
N LEU A 17 -1.47 -23.85 46.39
CA LEU A 17 -1.07 -24.54 45.16
C LEU A 17 -1.96 -24.13 43.95
N ALA A 18 -3.26 -23.92 44.19
CA ALA A 18 -4.17 -23.46 43.12
C ALA A 18 -3.86 -22.04 42.66
N ALA A 19 -3.47 -21.14 43.57
CA ALA A 19 -3.08 -19.77 43.24
C ALA A 19 -1.80 -19.69 42.38
N PHE A 20 -0.82 -20.57 42.66
CA PHE A 20 0.41 -20.64 41.85
C PHE A 20 0.16 -21.17 40.43
N ALA A 21 -0.75 -22.12 40.25
CA ALA A 21 -1.11 -22.69 38.97
C ALA A 21 -1.78 -21.63 38.04
N VAL A 22 -2.62 -20.76 38.61
CA VAL A 22 -3.32 -19.71 37.83
C VAL A 22 -2.33 -18.60 37.35
N VAL A 23 -1.33 -18.25 38.15
CA VAL A 23 -0.31 -17.28 37.77
C VAL A 23 0.61 -17.84 36.67
N ALA A 24 0.93 -19.14 36.70
CA ALA A 24 1.75 -19.78 35.69
C ALA A 24 1.07 -19.86 34.30
N LEU A 25 -0.27 -20.03 34.28
CA LEU A 25 -1.01 -20.01 33.00
C LEU A 25 -1.15 -18.62 32.39
N GLY A 26 -1.11 -17.56 33.21
CA GLY A 26 -1.21 -16.17 32.72
C GLY A 26 0.03 -15.68 31.99
N LEU A 27 1.20 -16.26 32.26
CA LEU A 27 2.47 -15.86 31.59
C LEU A 27 2.68 -16.55 30.23
N ALA A 28 1.93 -17.59 29.92
CA ALA A 28 2.00 -18.26 28.61
C ALA A 28 1.15 -17.55 27.53
N ALA A 29 0.37 -16.53 27.89
CA ALA A 29 -0.50 -15.79 26.96
C ALA A 29 0.20 -14.65 26.22
N CYS A 30 1.49 -14.36 26.46
CA CYS A 30 2.30 -13.56 25.57
C CYS A 30 2.77 -14.47 24.42
N GLY A 31 1.81 -14.88 23.57
CA GLY A 31 2.11 -15.57 22.35
C GLY A 31 2.98 -14.67 21.48
N SER A 32 4.20 -15.09 21.22
CA SER A 32 4.95 -14.68 20.04
C SER A 32 4.16 -15.19 18.83
N GLY A 33 3.12 -14.48 18.44
CA GLY A 33 2.49 -14.71 17.17
C GLY A 33 3.54 -14.40 16.12
N ASP A 34 4.09 -15.44 15.49
CA ASP A 34 4.78 -15.28 14.22
C ASP A 34 3.75 -14.74 13.22
N PHE A 35 3.60 -13.42 13.22
CA PHE A 35 2.86 -12.76 12.17
C PHE A 35 3.64 -12.99 10.88
N ALA A 36 3.05 -13.77 9.98
CA ALA A 36 3.60 -13.96 8.65
C ALA A 36 3.96 -12.58 8.08
N ASN A 37 5.24 -12.40 7.76
CA ASN A 37 5.73 -11.16 7.20
C ASN A 37 5.42 -11.13 5.71
N ASP A 38 4.13 -11.08 5.37
CA ASP A 38 3.69 -11.04 3.97
C ASP A 38 4.33 -9.87 3.25
N PRO A 39 4.89 -10.09 2.06
CA PRO A 39 5.48 -9.03 1.25
C PRO A 39 4.44 -7.94 1.00
N ARG A 40 4.72 -6.73 1.41
CA ARG A 40 3.84 -5.59 1.09
C ARG A 40 4.08 -5.16 -0.35
N PRO A 41 3.03 -4.79 -1.09
CA PRO A 41 3.21 -4.25 -2.43
C PRO A 41 4.09 -2.98 -2.37
N PRO A 42 4.85 -2.71 -3.44
CA PRO A 42 5.68 -1.52 -3.52
C PRO A 42 4.84 -0.25 -3.35
N ALA A 43 5.42 0.77 -2.71
CA ALA A 43 4.74 2.05 -2.53
C ALA A 43 4.35 2.66 -3.90
N PRO A 44 3.18 3.30 -4.01
CA PRO A 44 2.79 4.01 -5.23
C PRO A 44 3.81 5.08 -5.60
N ILE A 45 4.12 5.20 -6.90
CA ILE A 45 4.95 6.31 -7.39
C ILE A 45 4.08 7.41 -7.97
N GLN A 46 4.63 8.63 -7.95
CA GLN A 46 4.02 9.80 -8.57
C GLN A 46 4.64 10.02 -9.95
N VAL A 47 3.80 10.16 -10.95
CA VAL A 47 4.19 10.49 -12.33
C VAL A 47 3.44 11.76 -12.73
N GLY A 48 4.19 12.80 -13.10
CA GLY A 48 3.62 14.04 -13.59
C GLY A 48 3.22 13.91 -15.07
N VAL A 49 2.04 14.38 -15.42
CA VAL A 49 1.56 14.48 -16.79
C VAL A 49 1.15 15.93 -17.05
N LYS A 50 1.80 16.58 -18.00
CA LYS A 50 1.40 17.89 -18.49
C LYS A 50 0.78 17.73 -19.88
N VAL A 51 -0.44 18.24 -20.02
CA VAL A 51 -1.14 18.29 -21.30
C VAL A 51 -1.22 19.74 -21.76
N ASP A 52 -0.64 20.04 -22.90
CA ASP A 52 -0.79 21.33 -23.58
C ASP A 52 -1.49 21.14 -24.93
N ALA A 53 -1.58 22.20 -25.74
CA ALA A 53 -2.25 22.15 -27.05
C ALA A 53 -1.53 21.24 -28.06
N GLU A 54 -0.24 20.97 -27.85
CA GLU A 54 0.60 20.30 -28.84
C GLU A 54 0.91 18.85 -28.46
N ARG A 55 1.12 18.56 -27.16
CA ARG A 55 1.60 17.27 -26.71
C ARG A 55 1.19 16.91 -25.27
N VAL A 56 1.28 15.62 -25.00
CA VAL A 56 1.22 15.05 -23.64
C VAL A 56 2.65 14.75 -23.19
N ALA A 57 3.13 15.48 -22.18
CA ALA A 57 4.47 15.27 -21.60
C ALA A 57 4.34 14.47 -20.29
N ILE A 58 5.18 13.44 -20.12
CA ILE A 58 5.16 12.51 -18.97
C ILE A 58 6.53 12.52 -18.31
N SER A 59 6.57 12.65 -16.99
CA SER A 59 7.81 12.62 -16.22
C SER A 59 7.62 11.96 -14.85
N PRO A 60 8.44 10.96 -14.50
CA PRO A 60 9.40 10.25 -15.37
C PRO A 60 8.70 9.44 -16.47
N ASN A 61 9.39 9.17 -17.57
CA ASN A 61 8.89 8.36 -18.68
C ASN A 61 9.39 6.90 -18.65
N ASN A 62 10.14 6.53 -17.62
CA ASN A 62 10.60 5.16 -17.36
C ASN A 62 10.56 4.89 -15.86
N PHE A 63 9.83 3.84 -15.44
CA PHE A 63 9.68 3.46 -14.03
C PHE A 63 9.27 1.98 -13.91
N GLY A 64 9.37 1.42 -12.71
CA GLY A 64 9.03 0.00 -12.47
C GLY A 64 7.53 -0.23 -12.30
N ALA A 65 7.09 -1.46 -12.60
CA ALA A 65 5.71 -1.90 -12.46
C ALA A 65 5.15 -1.75 -11.04
N GLY A 66 3.84 -1.65 -10.93
CA GLY A 66 3.12 -1.49 -9.67
C GLY A 66 2.09 -0.37 -9.72
N VAL A 67 1.64 0.08 -8.55
CA VAL A 67 0.68 1.18 -8.44
C VAL A 67 1.34 2.51 -8.80
N VAL A 68 0.70 3.26 -9.69
CA VAL A 68 1.13 4.58 -10.17
C VAL A 68 0.02 5.59 -9.95
N ASN A 69 0.37 6.74 -9.41
CA ASN A 69 -0.51 7.91 -9.32
C ASN A 69 -0.06 8.92 -10.36
N PHE A 70 -0.85 9.15 -11.37
CA PHE A 70 -0.64 10.22 -12.33
C PHE A 70 -1.21 11.52 -11.80
N ALA A 71 -0.36 12.54 -11.67
CA ALA A 71 -0.76 13.90 -11.39
C ALA A 71 -0.84 14.65 -12.73
N VAL A 72 -2.03 14.99 -13.16
CA VAL A 72 -2.30 15.56 -14.48
C VAL A 72 -2.54 17.06 -14.37
N ASN A 73 -1.84 17.84 -15.18
CA ASN A 73 -2.08 19.27 -15.32
C ASN A 73 -2.59 19.54 -16.74
N ASN A 74 -3.82 20.02 -16.84
CA ASN A 74 -4.40 20.45 -18.10
C ASN A 74 -4.07 21.91 -18.38
N SER A 75 -3.02 22.15 -19.16
CA SER A 75 -2.63 23.48 -19.67
C SER A 75 -3.22 23.79 -21.06
N SER A 76 -4.13 22.95 -21.57
CA SER A 76 -4.87 23.19 -22.79
C SER A 76 -6.05 24.16 -22.58
N LYS A 77 -6.73 24.56 -23.65
CA LYS A 77 -7.91 25.42 -23.56
C LYS A 77 -9.23 24.70 -23.49
N ALA A 78 -9.22 23.36 -23.52
CA ALA A 78 -10.41 22.52 -23.52
C ALA A 78 -10.38 21.50 -22.38
N PRO A 79 -11.53 21.02 -21.89
CA PRO A 79 -11.59 19.88 -21.00
C PRO A 79 -11.00 18.64 -21.67
N ILE A 80 -10.20 17.87 -20.93
CA ILE A 80 -9.54 16.67 -21.42
C ILE A 80 -9.90 15.45 -20.57
N ARG A 81 -9.71 14.27 -21.14
CA ARG A 81 -9.65 13.01 -20.45
C ARG A 81 -8.33 12.34 -20.81
N LEU A 82 -7.50 12.06 -19.81
CA LEU A 82 -6.26 11.32 -20.04
C LEU A 82 -6.60 9.85 -20.23
N GLU A 83 -6.14 9.28 -21.34
CA GLU A 83 -6.28 7.86 -21.67
C GLU A 83 -4.91 7.22 -21.73
N ILE A 84 -4.75 6.09 -21.04
CA ILE A 84 -3.56 5.27 -21.09
C ILE A 84 -3.88 4.00 -21.85
N SER A 85 -3.05 3.69 -22.84
CA SER A 85 -3.16 2.50 -23.68
C SER A 85 -1.84 1.73 -23.73
N GLY A 86 -1.93 0.41 -23.81
CA GLY A 86 -0.81 -0.52 -23.81
C GLY A 86 -1.28 -1.89 -23.36
N PRO A 87 -0.52 -2.60 -22.54
CA PRO A 87 -0.93 -3.87 -21.94
C PRO A 87 -2.27 -3.80 -21.20
N ILE A 88 -2.61 -2.63 -20.66
CA ILE A 88 -3.93 -2.33 -20.12
C ILE A 88 -4.45 -1.01 -20.70
N HIS A 89 -5.77 -0.79 -20.55
CA HIS A 89 -6.42 0.47 -20.87
C HIS A 89 -7.01 1.09 -19.60
N SER A 90 -6.81 2.40 -19.42
CA SER A 90 -7.38 3.15 -18.30
C SER A 90 -7.61 4.60 -18.69
N SER A 91 -8.60 5.26 -18.09
CA SER A 91 -8.89 6.66 -18.35
C SER A 91 -9.19 7.43 -17.08
N SER A 92 -8.84 8.72 -17.06
CA SER A 92 -9.16 9.63 -15.96
C SER A 92 -10.61 10.11 -16.04
N ASN A 93 -11.05 10.83 -15.00
CA ASN A 93 -12.20 11.73 -15.12
C ASN A 93 -11.86 12.87 -16.05
N VAL A 94 -12.89 13.64 -16.44
CA VAL A 94 -12.70 14.89 -17.21
C VAL A 94 -11.98 15.91 -16.32
N ILE A 95 -10.97 16.57 -16.88
CA ILE A 95 -10.14 17.58 -16.22
C ILE A 95 -10.32 18.89 -16.96
N SER A 96 -10.83 19.92 -16.29
CA SER A 96 -11.05 21.25 -16.87
C SER A 96 -9.74 21.97 -17.17
N PRO A 97 -9.75 22.94 -18.09
CA PRO A 97 -8.58 23.78 -18.36
C PRO A 97 -8.06 24.47 -17.09
N GLY A 98 -6.75 24.37 -16.86
CA GLY A 98 -6.08 24.97 -15.70
C GLY A 98 -6.29 24.22 -14.38
N GLU A 99 -7.08 23.15 -14.36
CA GLU A 99 -7.30 22.36 -13.16
C GLU A 99 -6.33 21.15 -13.09
N PRO A 100 -5.92 20.77 -11.88
CA PRO A 100 -5.20 19.53 -11.66
C PRO A 100 -6.17 18.33 -11.66
N GLY A 101 -5.73 17.23 -12.24
CA GLY A 101 -6.42 15.95 -12.17
C GLY A 101 -5.53 14.88 -11.59
N SER A 102 -6.11 13.75 -11.21
CA SER A 102 -5.36 12.58 -10.76
C SER A 102 -5.98 11.31 -11.28
N MET A 103 -5.13 10.30 -11.51
CA MET A 103 -5.55 8.95 -11.88
C MET A 103 -4.62 7.95 -11.20
N ARG A 104 -5.21 6.97 -10.52
CA ARG A 104 -4.47 5.87 -9.90
C ARG A 104 -4.73 4.59 -10.67
N VAL A 105 -3.66 3.89 -11.05
CA VAL A 105 -3.74 2.68 -11.85
C VAL A 105 -2.61 1.71 -11.51
N GLN A 106 -2.91 0.40 -11.58
CA GLN A 106 -1.91 -0.66 -11.48
C GLN A 106 -1.36 -0.92 -12.89
N LEU A 107 -0.06 -0.68 -13.09
CA LEU A 107 0.59 -0.88 -14.38
C LEU A 107 1.50 -2.11 -14.34
N PRO A 108 1.21 -3.16 -15.14
CA PRO A 108 2.16 -4.23 -15.43
C PRO A 108 3.30 -3.72 -16.32
N LYS A 109 4.37 -4.51 -16.42
CA LYS A 109 5.50 -4.24 -17.32
C LYS A 109 5.00 -4.11 -18.77
N GLY A 110 5.53 -3.12 -19.50
CA GLY A 110 5.24 -2.90 -20.92
C GLY A 110 5.45 -1.47 -21.38
N ASP A 111 5.18 -1.24 -22.64
CA ASP A 111 5.20 0.08 -23.26
C ASP A 111 3.79 0.64 -23.35
N TYR A 112 3.68 1.92 -23.06
CA TYR A 112 2.41 2.63 -22.93
C TYR A 112 2.42 3.93 -23.70
N HIS A 113 1.21 4.34 -24.09
CA HIS A 113 0.93 5.66 -24.65
C HIS A 113 -0.12 6.35 -23.79
N ALA A 114 0.09 7.63 -23.56
CA ALA A 114 -0.89 8.49 -22.92
C ALA A 114 -1.40 9.51 -23.94
N SER A 115 -2.69 9.58 -24.12
CA SER A 115 -3.37 10.43 -25.10
C SER A 115 -4.53 11.20 -24.48
N VAL A 116 -5.04 12.20 -25.17
CA VAL A 116 -6.19 13.00 -24.76
C VAL A 116 -7.15 13.12 -25.94
N GLY A 117 -8.10 12.20 -26.01
CA GLY A 117 -9.17 12.22 -26.99
C GLY A 117 -8.78 12.35 -28.48
N PRO A 118 -9.71 12.14 -29.40
CA PRO A 118 -9.46 12.28 -30.84
C PRO A 118 -9.28 13.75 -31.22
N GLY A 119 -8.23 14.04 -32.01
CA GLY A 119 -7.89 15.41 -32.46
C GLY A 119 -7.19 16.26 -31.38
N GLY A 120 -6.79 15.66 -30.25
CA GLY A 120 -6.03 16.32 -29.19
C GLY A 120 -4.53 16.42 -29.46
N ALA A 121 -3.80 16.73 -28.40
CA ALA A 121 -2.34 16.83 -28.39
C ALA A 121 -1.66 15.51 -28.80
N GLN A 122 -0.44 15.58 -29.28
CA GLN A 122 0.35 14.39 -29.62
C GLN A 122 0.53 13.49 -28.39
N PRO A 123 0.31 12.17 -28.52
CA PRO A 123 0.46 11.24 -27.41
C PRO A 123 1.88 11.22 -26.85
N GLY A 124 2.01 11.13 -25.54
CA GLY A 124 3.26 10.82 -24.86
C GLY A 124 3.46 9.31 -24.74
N SER A 125 4.74 8.89 -24.73
CA SER A 125 5.09 7.47 -24.51
C SER A 125 5.86 7.32 -23.22
N PHE A 126 5.68 6.16 -22.56
CA PHE A 126 6.46 5.79 -21.39
C PHE A 126 6.60 4.27 -21.28
N THR A 127 7.66 3.82 -20.62
CA THR A 127 7.97 2.40 -20.42
C THR A 127 7.87 2.03 -18.94
N VAL A 128 7.18 0.94 -18.68
CA VAL A 128 7.08 0.34 -17.36
C VAL A 128 7.97 -0.91 -17.32
N GLY A 129 9.01 -0.86 -16.49
CA GLY A 129 10.00 -1.94 -16.31
C GLY A 129 9.51 -3.06 -15.39
N ALA A 130 10.47 -3.80 -14.81
CA ALA A 130 10.18 -4.86 -13.86
C ALA A 130 9.46 -4.32 -12.61
N GLU A 131 8.78 -5.22 -11.90
CA GLU A 131 8.14 -4.88 -10.64
C GLU A 131 9.15 -4.32 -9.63
N ARG A 132 8.74 -3.30 -8.91
CA ARG A 132 9.58 -2.66 -7.91
C ARG A 132 9.61 -3.50 -6.64
N PRO A 133 10.78 -3.61 -5.97
CA PRO A 133 10.86 -4.29 -4.69
C PRO A 133 10.00 -3.56 -3.64
N SER A 134 9.50 -4.31 -2.68
CA SER A 134 8.82 -3.74 -1.52
C SER A 134 9.77 -2.78 -0.77
N SER A 135 9.27 -1.63 -0.36
CA SER A 135 10.04 -0.68 0.46
C SER A 135 10.40 -1.23 1.84
N ARG A 136 9.77 -2.32 2.24
CA ARG A 136 9.97 -2.97 3.54
C ARG A 136 11.32 -3.68 3.64
N ASP A 137 11.83 -4.20 2.53
CA ASP A 137 13.09 -4.94 2.52
C ASP A 137 14.32 -4.04 2.73
N LYS A 138 14.13 -2.72 2.70
CA LYS A 138 15.18 -1.71 2.93
C LYS A 138 15.13 -1.05 4.30
N LEU A 139 14.10 -1.27 5.08
CA LEU A 139 14.05 -0.89 6.49
C LEU A 139 14.82 -1.92 7.30
N LEU A 140 16.09 -2.04 7.01
CA LEU A 140 17.01 -2.74 7.86
C LEU A 140 17.22 -1.89 9.09
N LEU A 141 16.81 -2.44 10.18
CA LEU A 141 17.18 -2.01 11.51
C LEU A 141 18.69 -1.98 11.64
N PRO A 142 19.21 -1.02 12.41
CA PRO A 142 20.63 -0.99 12.74
C PRO A 142 21.08 -2.21 13.50
#